data_b24131546199e5660452de3324df7d42
#
_entry.id   b24131546199e5660452de3324df7d42
#
_cell.length_a   1.000
_cell.length_b   1.000
_cell.length_c   1.000
_cell.angle_alpha   90.00
_cell.angle_beta   90.00
_cell.angle_gamma   90.00
#
_symmetry.space_group_name_H-M   'P 1'
#
loop_
_entity.id
_entity.type
_entity.pdbx_description
1 polymer ?
#
loop_
_entity_poly.entity_id
_entity_poly.type
_entity_poly.pdbx_seq_one_letter_code
_entity_poly.pdbx_strand_id
1 'polypeptide(L)'
;MDLYDYNTIKRILTRHGFTFSKALGQNFLIDPSVCPRMAAALEADDHTGVLEIGPGIGVLTKELSAVCGRVAAVELDRRLPDVLAETLADCSNVQVVPGDVLQMDLQALFADRFAGCDRLQVCANLPYYITTPVLMRLLESELPIERLVVMVQLEAAKRLCAPLGTRDCGAVSAAVEYYTQAEILFEVGRESFFPSPNVDSAVIALTRRQQPPVQVTDAGYFFRVVKGAFLQRRKTLANSLNAALGVPKAELTALFQSLGLSATARAEQLTMSQMAALANALYEKKA
;
A
#
# COMPACT_ATOMS: atom_id res chain seq x y z
N MET A 1 -0.21 -26.35 13.75
CA MET A 1 -1.67 -26.02 13.75
C MET A 1 -2.05 -25.56 12.35
N ASP A 2 -3.13 -26.10 11.77
CA ASP A 2 -3.61 -25.70 10.43
C ASP A 2 -4.56 -24.50 10.57
N LEU A 3 -4.10 -23.33 10.13
CA LEU A 3 -4.85 -22.06 10.16
C LEU A 3 -5.66 -21.81 8.89
N TYR A 4 -5.65 -22.74 7.92
CA TYR A 4 -6.52 -22.70 6.74
C TYR A 4 -7.80 -23.52 6.93
N ASP A 5 -7.83 -24.44 7.92
CA ASP A 5 -9.02 -25.23 8.23
C ASP A 5 -10.06 -24.39 8.98
N TYR A 6 -11.24 -24.24 8.38
CA TYR A 6 -12.36 -23.49 8.94
C TYR A 6 -12.75 -23.94 10.36
N ASN A 7 -12.77 -25.26 10.64
CA ASN A 7 -13.16 -25.77 11.96
C ASN A 7 -12.11 -25.42 13.01
N THR A 8 -10.84 -25.46 12.65
CA THR A 8 -9.73 -25.02 13.51
C THR A 8 -9.83 -23.53 13.82
N ILE A 9 -10.04 -22.68 12.81
CA ILE A 9 -10.25 -21.24 12.98
C ILE A 9 -11.43 -20.99 13.92
N LYS A 10 -12.59 -21.59 13.65
CA LYS A 10 -13.79 -21.41 14.45
C LYS A 10 -13.58 -21.84 15.91
N ARG A 11 -12.90 -22.96 16.14
CA ARG A 11 -12.61 -23.46 17.49
C ARG A 11 -11.72 -22.51 18.29
N ILE A 12 -10.67 -21.96 17.65
CA ILE A 12 -9.76 -20.98 18.26
C ILE A 12 -10.54 -19.71 18.61
N LEU A 13 -11.24 -19.13 17.65
CA LEU A 13 -12.00 -17.90 17.85
C LEU A 13 -13.07 -18.05 18.94
N THR A 14 -13.77 -19.20 18.97
CA THR A 14 -14.76 -19.48 20.02
C THR A 14 -14.11 -19.57 21.40
N ARG A 15 -12.94 -20.21 21.51
CA ARG A 15 -12.19 -20.33 22.77
C ARG A 15 -11.83 -18.98 23.35
N HIS A 16 -11.42 -18.04 22.49
CA HIS A 16 -11.06 -16.67 22.87
C HIS A 16 -12.26 -15.70 22.90
N GLY A 17 -13.50 -16.18 22.74
CA GLY A 17 -14.69 -15.33 22.73
C GLY A 17 -14.70 -14.30 21.60
N PHE A 18 -13.98 -14.57 20.52
CA PHE A 18 -13.80 -13.62 19.41
C PHE A 18 -15.00 -13.62 18.47
N THR A 19 -15.43 -12.42 18.08
CA THR A 19 -16.46 -12.19 17.06
C THR A 19 -15.93 -11.24 16.00
N PHE A 20 -16.25 -11.52 14.74
CA PHE A 20 -15.79 -10.69 13.62
C PHE A 20 -16.27 -9.25 13.72
N SER A 21 -15.38 -8.31 13.49
CA SER A 21 -15.69 -6.89 13.43
C SER A 21 -15.79 -6.42 11.98
N LYS A 22 -17.00 -6.10 11.52
CA LYS A 22 -17.21 -5.48 10.21
C LYS A 22 -16.51 -4.14 10.08
N ALA A 23 -16.43 -3.37 11.18
CA ALA A 23 -15.77 -2.08 11.21
C ALA A 23 -14.26 -2.16 10.95
N LEU A 24 -13.64 -3.29 11.31
CA LEU A 24 -12.22 -3.55 11.06
C LEU A 24 -11.97 -4.28 9.73
N GLY A 25 -13.01 -4.57 8.95
CA GLY A 25 -12.88 -5.22 7.64
C GLY A 25 -12.24 -6.62 7.71
N GLN A 26 -12.47 -7.36 8.82
CA GLN A 26 -11.84 -8.65 9.07
C GLN A 26 -12.38 -9.73 8.14
N ASN A 27 -11.55 -10.19 7.23
CA ASN A 27 -11.76 -11.34 6.35
C ASN A 27 -10.51 -12.20 6.43
N PHE A 28 -10.61 -13.37 7.05
CA PHE A 28 -9.47 -14.28 7.21
C PHE A 28 -9.29 -15.13 5.97
N LEU A 29 -8.07 -15.29 5.55
CA LEU A 29 -7.72 -16.09 4.39
C LEU A 29 -7.80 -17.58 4.76
N ILE A 30 -8.52 -18.35 3.96
CA ILE A 30 -8.70 -19.80 4.12
C ILE A 30 -8.15 -20.62 2.95
N ASP A 31 -7.70 -19.95 1.89
CA ASP A 31 -7.04 -20.59 0.75
C ASP A 31 -5.55 -20.80 1.04
N PRO A 32 -5.08 -22.07 1.14
CA PRO A 32 -3.70 -22.38 1.52
C PRO A 32 -2.67 -22.02 0.44
N SER A 33 -3.10 -21.66 -0.77
CA SER A 33 -2.19 -21.31 -1.86
C SER A 33 -1.73 -19.85 -1.83
N VAL A 34 -2.46 -18.95 -1.15
CA VAL A 34 -2.27 -17.51 -1.26
C VAL A 34 -1.11 -17.00 -0.39
N CYS A 35 -1.12 -17.27 0.93
CA CYS A 35 -0.09 -16.79 1.84
C CYS A 35 1.32 -17.27 1.49
N PRO A 36 1.55 -18.55 1.12
CA PRO A 36 2.88 -19.00 0.69
C PRO A 36 3.37 -18.24 -0.55
N ARG A 37 2.48 -17.94 -1.51
CA ARG A 37 2.82 -17.15 -2.70
C ARG A 37 3.15 -15.71 -2.36
N MET A 38 2.45 -15.10 -1.41
CA MET A 38 2.77 -13.77 -0.90
C MET A 38 4.14 -13.74 -0.23
N ALA A 39 4.42 -14.69 0.66
CA ALA A 39 5.70 -14.82 1.34
C ALA A 39 6.85 -15.06 0.35
N ALA A 40 6.69 -15.96 -0.60
CA ALA A 40 7.68 -16.22 -1.64
C ALA A 40 7.96 -14.99 -2.53
N ALA A 41 6.95 -14.15 -2.79
CA ALA A 41 7.10 -12.94 -3.60
C ALA A 41 7.93 -11.84 -2.93
N LEU A 42 8.22 -11.94 -1.65
CA LEU A 42 9.17 -11.05 -0.97
C LEU A 42 10.61 -11.32 -1.38
N GLU A 43 10.94 -12.56 -1.76
CA GLU A 43 12.33 -12.98 -1.99
C GLU A 43 13.22 -12.70 -0.76
N ALA A 44 12.64 -12.95 0.42
CA ALA A 44 13.26 -12.71 1.72
C ALA A 44 14.24 -13.83 2.08
N ASP A 45 15.11 -13.54 3.04
CA ASP A 45 16.10 -14.45 3.61
C ASP A 45 16.24 -14.23 5.13
N ASP A 46 17.17 -14.94 5.79
CA ASP A 46 17.42 -14.85 7.22
C ASP A 46 17.94 -13.46 7.69
N HIS A 47 18.36 -12.59 6.77
CA HIS A 47 18.79 -11.22 7.04
C HIS A 47 17.69 -10.19 6.80
N THR A 48 16.50 -10.65 6.36
CA THR A 48 15.38 -9.79 6.04
C THR A 48 14.46 -9.60 7.25
N GLY A 49 14.14 -8.34 7.56
CA GLY A 49 13.09 -7.96 8.50
C GLY A 49 11.79 -7.63 7.73
N VAL A 50 10.67 -8.22 8.15
CA VAL A 50 9.37 -8.02 7.52
C VAL A 50 8.38 -7.40 8.49
N LEU A 51 7.85 -6.22 8.14
CA LEU A 51 6.69 -5.64 8.82
C LEU A 51 5.42 -6.26 8.23
N GLU A 52 4.64 -6.91 9.05
CA GLU A 52 3.27 -7.32 8.69
C GLU A 52 2.25 -6.36 9.30
N ILE A 53 1.24 -5.99 8.53
CA ILE A 53 0.17 -5.09 8.98
C ILE A 53 -1.15 -5.85 8.98
N GLY A 54 -1.76 -5.98 10.16
CA GLY A 54 -3.00 -6.72 10.35
C GLY A 54 -2.83 -8.23 10.22
N PRO A 55 -2.07 -8.90 11.08
CA PRO A 55 -1.83 -10.36 11.03
C PRO A 55 -3.12 -11.18 11.18
N GLY A 56 -4.17 -10.59 11.74
CA GLY A 56 -5.42 -11.32 12.00
C GLY A 56 -5.19 -12.49 12.97
N ILE A 57 -5.41 -13.72 12.50
CA ILE A 57 -5.14 -14.93 13.29
C ILE A 57 -3.75 -15.54 13.02
N GLY A 58 -2.90 -14.84 12.25
CA GLY A 58 -1.51 -15.25 12.04
C GLY A 58 -1.25 -16.17 10.83
N VAL A 59 -2.19 -16.29 9.88
CA VAL A 59 -2.03 -17.17 8.70
C VAL A 59 -0.84 -16.74 7.87
N LEU A 60 -0.79 -15.46 7.44
CA LEU A 60 0.32 -14.91 6.67
C LEU A 60 1.59 -14.81 7.53
N THR A 61 1.46 -14.43 8.81
CA THR A 61 2.58 -14.33 9.75
C THR A 61 3.39 -15.63 9.82
N LYS A 62 2.70 -16.77 9.83
CA LYS A 62 3.34 -18.10 9.90
C LYS A 62 4.19 -18.40 8.66
N GLU A 63 3.68 -18.06 7.48
CA GLU A 63 4.42 -18.21 6.22
C GLU A 63 5.63 -17.24 6.17
N LEU A 64 5.46 -16.00 6.65
CA LEU A 64 6.56 -15.03 6.74
C LEU A 64 7.64 -15.49 7.71
N SER A 65 7.25 -16.04 8.87
CA SER A 65 8.19 -16.59 9.85
C SER A 65 9.11 -17.68 9.27
N ALA A 66 8.64 -18.41 8.26
CA ALA A 66 9.40 -19.49 7.65
C ALA A 66 10.43 -19.00 6.60
N VAL A 67 10.31 -17.77 6.09
CA VAL A 67 11.12 -17.27 4.96
C VAL A 67 11.99 -16.07 5.28
N CYS A 68 11.85 -15.46 6.47
CA CYS A 68 12.62 -14.28 6.84
C CYS A 68 13.20 -14.37 8.26
N GLY A 69 14.20 -13.54 8.55
CA GLY A 69 14.88 -13.54 9.83
C GLY A 69 14.05 -12.98 10.98
N ARG A 70 13.21 -11.98 10.74
CA ARG A 70 12.35 -11.34 11.74
C ARG A 70 11.03 -10.87 11.16
N VAL A 71 9.96 -11.04 11.93
CA VAL A 71 8.62 -10.50 11.64
C VAL A 71 8.18 -9.62 12.81
N ALA A 72 7.79 -8.38 12.50
CA ALA A 72 7.04 -7.53 13.42
C ALA A 72 5.61 -7.40 12.88
N ALA A 73 4.63 -7.96 13.59
CA ALA A 73 3.24 -7.99 13.18
C ALA A 73 2.42 -6.95 13.97
N VAL A 74 2.04 -5.86 13.31
CA VAL A 74 1.27 -4.75 13.93
C VAL A 74 -0.22 -5.06 13.87
N GLU A 75 -0.87 -5.18 15.04
CA GLU A 75 -2.29 -5.49 15.16
C GLU A 75 -3.06 -4.40 15.91
N LEU A 76 -4.13 -3.91 15.28
CA LEU A 76 -5.00 -2.88 15.84
C LEU A 76 -6.03 -3.46 16.82
N ASP A 77 -6.55 -4.65 16.55
CA ASP A 77 -7.58 -5.28 17.36
C ASP A 77 -6.99 -5.89 18.63
N ARG A 78 -7.25 -5.24 19.75
CA ARG A 78 -6.74 -5.66 21.08
C ARG A 78 -7.21 -7.04 21.56
N ARG A 79 -8.13 -7.70 20.85
CA ARG A 79 -8.61 -9.04 21.15
C ARG A 79 -7.79 -10.14 20.48
N LEU A 80 -6.98 -9.79 19.46
CA LEU A 80 -6.19 -10.74 18.70
C LEU A 80 -4.82 -11.12 19.30
N PRO A 81 -4.15 -10.31 20.14
CA PRO A 81 -2.86 -10.70 20.71
C PRO A 81 -2.87 -12.05 21.43
N ASP A 82 -3.92 -12.38 22.20
CA ASP A 82 -4.02 -13.67 22.87
C ASP A 82 -4.24 -14.83 21.89
N VAL A 83 -4.99 -14.58 20.81
CA VAL A 83 -5.15 -15.54 19.70
C VAL A 83 -3.82 -15.78 19.00
N LEU A 84 -3.08 -14.70 18.70
CA LEU A 84 -1.78 -14.76 18.05
C LEU A 84 -0.72 -15.46 18.92
N ALA A 85 -0.76 -15.26 20.23
CA ALA A 85 0.12 -16.00 21.16
C ALA A 85 -0.09 -17.52 21.08
N GLU A 86 -1.33 -17.99 20.87
CA GLU A 86 -1.63 -19.41 20.66
C GLU A 86 -1.22 -19.87 19.26
N THR A 87 -1.61 -19.13 18.22
CA THR A 87 -1.44 -19.58 16.83
C THR A 87 0.01 -19.51 16.33
N LEU A 88 0.82 -18.64 16.92
CA LEU A 88 2.22 -18.39 16.55
C LEU A 88 3.22 -18.92 17.60
N ALA A 89 2.76 -19.78 18.51
CA ALA A 89 3.61 -20.31 19.58
C ALA A 89 4.90 -21.00 19.10
N ASP A 90 4.90 -21.53 17.88
CA ASP A 90 6.02 -22.21 17.21
C ASP A 90 6.96 -21.21 16.46
N CYS A 91 6.61 -19.91 16.37
CA CYS A 91 7.30 -18.91 15.56
C CYS A 91 8.20 -18.02 16.45
N SER A 92 9.44 -18.42 16.68
CA SER A 92 10.36 -17.74 17.62
C SER A 92 10.87 -16.38 17.12
N ASN A 93 10.80 -16.11 15.81
CA ASN A 93 11.26 -14.87 15.17
C ASN A 93 10.14 -13.84 14.92
N VAL A 94 8.94 -14.08 15.50
CA VAL A 94 7.78 -13.20 15.36
C VAL A 94 7.55 -12.38 16.62
N GLN A 95 7.29 -11.10 16.45
CA GLN A 95 6.86 -10.21 17.53
C GLN A 95 5.55 -9.52 17.15
N VAL A 96 4.51 -9.74 17.95
CA VAL A 96 3.24 -9.04 17.81
C VAL A 96 3.32 -7.69 18.51
N VAL A 97 3.00 -6.62 17.79
CA VAL A 97 3.04 -5.24 18.26
C VAL A 97 1.62 -4.67 18.26
N PRO A 98 0.97 -4.51 19.41
CA PRO A 98 -0.35 -3.90 19.46
C PRO A 98 -0.29 -2.40 19.08
N GLY A 99 -1.12 -1.97 18.14
CA GLY A 99 -1.17 -0.55 17.76
C GLY A 99 -1.83 -0.28 16.41
N ASP A 100 -2.00 1.01 16.13
CA ASP A 100 -2.46 1.50 14.83
C ASP A 100 -1.25 1.91 13.98
N VAL A 101 -1.01 1.17 12.90
CA VAL A 101 0.10 1.46 11.96
C VAL A 101 0.05 2.89 11.40
N LEU A 102 -1.12 3.51 11.35
CA LEU A 102 -1.28 4.89 10.89
C LEU A 102 -0.90 5.95 11.95
N GLN A 103 -0.78 5.58 13.22
CA GLN A 103 -0.51 6.50 14.33
C GLN A 103 0.85 6.29 14.98
N MET A 104 1.41 5.07 14.92
CA MET A 104 2.64 4.71 15.58
C MET A 104 3.88 5.34 14.92
N ASP A 105 4.93 5.56 15.69
CA ASP A 105 6.24 5.95 15.16
C ASP A 105 6.91 4.77 14.45
N LEU A 106 6.84 4.78 13.12
CA LEU A 106 7.44 3.72 12.30
C LEU A 106 8.98 3.74 12.35
N GLN A 107 9.61 4.91 12.50
CA GLN A 107 11.07 5.01 12.62
C GLN A 107 11.54 4.29 13.88
N ALA A 108 10.90 4.58 15.02
CA ALA A 108 11.20 3.92 16.29
C ALA A 108 10.90 2.42 16.22
N LEU A 109 9.78 2.01 15.62
CA LEU A 109 9.42 0.61 15.43
C LEU A 109 10.50 -0.15 14.63
N PHE A 110 10.92 0.41 13.50
CA PHE A 110 11.92 -0.24 12.64
C PHE A 110 13.28 -0.31 13.32
N ALA A 111 13.71 0.75 14.01
CA ALA A 111 14.97 0.77 14.74
C ALA A 111 15.01 -0.27 15.88
N ASP A 112 13.88 -0.47 16.56
CA ASP A 112 13.78 -1.42 17.68
C ASP A 112 13.64 -2.87 17.19
N ARG A 113 12.76 -3.12 16.22
CA ARG A 113 12.39 -4.49 15.84
C ARG A 113 13.31 -5.11 14.80
N PHE A 114 13.94 -4.31 13.97
CA PHE A 114 14.75 -4.80 12.85
C PHE A 114 16.24 -4.43 12.96
N ALA A 115 16.70 -4.12 14.17
CA ALA A 115 18.13 -3.90 14.41
C ALA A 115 18.95 -5.13 13.98
N GLY A 116 19.90 -4.93 13.04
CA GLY A 116 20.74 -6.00 12.50
C GLY A 116 20.12 -6.77 11.32
N CYS A 117 18.95 -6.36 10.81
CA CYS A 117 18.48 -6.82 9.50
C CYS A 117 19.11 -5.96 8.41
N ASP A 118 19.56 -6.60 7.33
CA ASP A 118 20.18 -5.92 6.19
C ASP A 118 19.13 -5.40 5.21
N ARG A 119 17.97 -6.06 5.14
CA ARG A 119 16.87 -5.77 4.23
C ARG A 119 15.57 -5.57 5.02
N LEU A 120 14.78 -4.60 4.59
CA LEU A 120 13.50 -4.29 5.23
C LEU A 120 12.37 -4.35 4.19
N GLN A 121 11.34 -5.11 4.50
CA GLN A 121 10.22 -5.33 3.61
C GLN A 121 8.89 -5.25 4.36
N VAL A 122 7.79 -5.15 3.61
CA VAL A 122 6.43 -5.11 4.14
C VAL A 122 5.59 -6.18 3.46
N CYS A 123 4.85 -6.96 4.23
CA CYS A 123 3.85 -7.87 3.69
C CYS A 123 2.52 -7.69 4.44
N ALA A 124 1.41 -7.65 3.71
CA ALA A 124 0.12 -7.46 4.38
C ALA A 124 -1.08 -7.92 3.54
N ASN A 125 -2.07 -8.50 4.20
CA ASN A 125 -3.44 -8.55 3.71
C ASN A 125 -4.18 -7.31 4.26
N LEU A 126 -4.14 -6.19 3.52
CA LEU A 126 -4.61 -4.91 4.03
C LEU A 126 -6.15 -4.84 4.09
N PRO A 127 -6.72 -4.38 5.22
CA PRO A 127 -8.12 -3.98 5.25
C PRO A 127 -8.38 -2.91 4.19
N TYR A 128 -9.43 -3.09 3.38
CA TYR A 128 -9.64 -2.29 2.16
C TYR A 128 -9.77 -0.79 2.42
N TYR A 129 -10.33 -0.40 3.58
CA TYR A 129 -10.56 1.00 3.92
C TYR A 129 -9.29 1.78 4.28
N ILE A 130 -8.19 1.09 4.64
CA ILE A 130 -6.90 1.72 4.99
C ILE A 130 -5.80 1.52 3.94
N THR A 131 -6.08 0.81 2.84
CA THR A 131 -5.09 0.49 1.80
C THR A 131 -4.30 1.72 1.36
N THR A 132 -4.99 2.77 0.88
CA THR A 132 -4.32 3.98 0.38
C THR A 132 -3.57 4.74 1.48
N PRO A 133 -4.15 5.04 2.66
CA PRO A 133 -3.43 5.69 3.74
C PRO A 133 -2.15 4.95 4.18
N VAL A 134 -2.22 3.63 4.31
CA VAL A 134 -1.07 2.81 4.71
C VAL A 134 0.03 2.85 3.65
N LEU A 135 -0.31 2.62 2.39
CA LEU A 135 0.66 2.65 1.30
C LEU A 135 1.32 4.03 1.18
N MET A 136 0.55 5.12 1.23
CA MET A 136 1.11 6.47 1.16
C MET A 136 2.06 6.73 2.33
N ARG A 137 1.68 6.35 3.56
CA ARG A 137 2.54 6.50 4.73
C ARG A 137 3.87 5.77 4.59
N LEU A 138 3.86 4.54 4.06
CA LEU A 138 5.07 3.74 3.84
C LEU A 138 5.92 4.30 2.69
N LEU A 139 5.31 4.70 1.59
CA LEU A 139 6.01 5.22 0.42
C LEU A 139 6.62 6.61 0.65
N GLU A 140 5.92 7.48 1.38
CA GLU A 140 6.39 8.84 1.72
C GLU A 140 7.36 8.83 2.92
N SER A 141 7.54 7.69 3.62
CA SER A 141 8.49 7.56 4.72
C SER A 141 9.94 7.48 4.21
N GLU A 142 10.87 7.92 5.06
CA GLU A 142 12.32 7.76 4.82
C GLU A 142 12.84 6.38 5.21
N LEU A 143 11.94 5.44 5.54
CA LEU A 143 12.32 4.07 5.88
C LEU A 143 12.93 3.36 4.68
N PRO A 144 14.00 2.58 4.86
CA PRO A 144 14.68 1.87 3.78
C PRO A 144 13.94 0.58 3.40
N ILE A 145 12.63 0.70 3.16
CA ILE A 145 11.79 -0.42 2.72
C ILE A 145 12.08 -0.69 1.25
N GLU A 146 12.56 -1.89 0.93
CA GLU A 146 12.92 -2.28 -0.43
C GLU A 146 11.71 -2.76 -1.26
N ARG A 147 10.83 -3.51 -0.63
CA ARG A 147 9.70 -4.16 -1.30
C ARG A 147 8.48 -4.25 -0.39
N LEU A 148 7.31 -4.02 -0.98
CA LEU A 148 6.03 -4.26 -0.32
C LEU A 148 5.26 -5.28 -1.16
N VAL A 149 4.79 -6.35 -0.52
CA VAL A 149 3.87 -7.33 -1.13
C VAL A 149 2.55 -7.24 -0.38
N VAL A 150 1.54 -6.71 -1.02
CA VAL A 150 0.27 -6.44 -0.34
C VAL A 150 -0.92 -6.96 -1.13
N MET A 151 -1.88 -7.53 -0.40
CA MET A 151 -3.17 -7.91 -0.97
C MET A 151 -4.18 -6.79 -0.72
N VAL A 152 -4.86 -6.37 -1.79
CA VAL A 152 -5.82 -5.28 -1.82
C VAL A 152 -7.01 -5.63 -2.71
N GLN A 153 -8.08 -4.84 -2.71
CA GLN A 153 -9.18 -5.03 -3.68
C GLN A 153 -8.67 -4.97 -5.11
N LEU A 154 -9.20 -5.82 -5.99
CA LEU A 154 -8.79 -5.91 -7.40
C LEU A 154 -8.86 -4.56 -8.13
N GLU A 155 -9.91 -3.77 -7.91
CA GLU A 155 -10.01 -2.43 -8.50
C GLU A 155 -8.94 -1.48 -7.96
N ALA A 156 -8.63 -1.57 -6.66
CA ALA A 156 -7.55 -0.78 -6.06
C ALA A 156 -6.19 -1.20 -6.61
N ALA A 157 -5.93 -2.51 -6.78
CA ALA A 157 -4.72 -3.03 -7.40
C ALA A 157 -4.53 -2.48 -8.82
N LYS A 158 -5.57 -2.55 -9.66
CA LYS A 158 -5.56 -2.00 -11.03
C LYS A 158 -5.23 -0.51 -11.04
N ARG A 159 -5.80 0.25 -10.10
CA ARG A 159 -5.52 1.69 -9.96
C ARG A 159 -4.11 1.98 -9.45
N LEU A 160 -3.65 1.25 -8.44
CA LEU A 160 -2.31 1.42 -7.87
C LEU A 160 -1.22 1.13 -8.89
N CYS A 161 -1.38 0.08 -9.69
CA CYS A 161 -0.41 -0.34 -10.71
C CYS A 161 -0.61 0.35 -12.08
N ALA A 162 -1.63 1.19 -12.24
CA ALA A 162 -1.89 1.89 -13.50
C ALA A 162 -0.86 3.01 -13.73
N PRO A 163 -0.10 3.01 -14.83
CA PRO A 163 0.79 4.12 -15.18
C PRO A 163 0.01 5.42 -15.40
N LEU A 164 0.63 6.55 -15.08
CA LEU A 164 0.08 7.86 -15.48
C LEU A 164 -0.04 7.96 -17.01
N GLY A 165 -1.09 8.64 -17.46
CA GLY A 165 -1.44 8.70 -18.88
C GLY A 165 -2.43 7.61 -19.31
N THR A 166 -2.93 6.80 -18.36
CA THR A 166 -3.93 5.77 -18.60
C THR A 166 -5.25 6.09 -17.90
N ARG A 167 -6.35 5.54 -18.40
CA ARG A 167 -7.71 5.81 -17.89
C ARG A 167 -7.90 5.45 -16.41
N ASP A 168 -7.22 4.42 -15.95
CA ASP A 168 -7.42 3.84 -14.61
C ASP A 168 -6.56 4.54 -13.54
N CYS A 169 -5.61 5.40 -13.96
CA CYS A 169 -4.73 6.08 -13.01
C CYS A 169 -5.47 7.13 -12.15
N GLY A 170 -4.83 7.47 -11.04
CA GLY A 170 -5.26 8.49 -10.10
C GLY A 170 -4.09 9.11 -9.36
N ALA A 171 -4.36 9.98 -8.39
CA ALA A 171 -3.29 10.61 -7.61
C ALA A 171 -2.41 9.57 -6.89
N VAL A 172 -2.98 8.46 -6.42
CA VAL A 172 -2.21 7.39 -5.76
C VAL A 172 -1.33 6.64 -6.74
N SER A 173 -1.76 6.47 -8.01
CA SER A 173 -0.95 5.87 -9.07
C SER A 173 0.34 6.65 -9.30
N ALA A 174 0.24 8.00 -9.30
CA ALA A 174 1.40 8.87 -9.44
C ALA A 174 2.43 8.66 -8.32
N ALA A 175 1.98 8.51 -7.08
CA ALA A 175 2.88 8.24 -5.96
C ALA A 175 3.51 6.85 -6.07
N VAL A 176 2.72 5.83 -6.37
CA VAL A 176 3.22 4.46 -6.57
C VAL A 176 4.25 4.43 -7.69
N GLU A 177 3.95 5.00 -8.87
CA GLU A 177 4.88 5.04 -10.01
C GLU A 177 6.14 5.85 -9.72
N TYR A 178 6.03 6.93 -8.94
CA TYR A 178 7.18 7.78 -8.56
C TYR A 178 8.15 7.05 -7.63
N TYR A 179 7.62 6.36 -6.61
CA TYR A 179 8.44 5.71 -5.59
C TYR A 179 8.83 4.27 -5.93
N THR A 180 8.03 3.57 -6.75
CA THR A 180 8.18 2.12 -6.95
C THR A 180 8.02 1.69 -8.39
N GLN A 181 8.45 0.46 -8.67
CA GLN A 181 7.97 -0.36 -9.78
C GLN A 181 6.85 -1.24 -9.24
N ALA A 182 5.66 -1.10 -9.81
CA ALA A 182 4.45 -1.77 -9.34
C ALA A 182 3.99 -2.83 -10.35
N GLU A 183 3.60 -4.00 -9.84
CA GLU A 183 3.06 -5.08 -10.65
C GLU A 183 1.94 -5.82 -9.89
N ILE A 184 0.95 -6.32 -10.63
CA ILE A 184 -0.04 -7.27 -10.11
C ILE A 184 0.54 -8.66 -10.27
N LEU A 185 0.76 -9.37 -9.14
CA LEU A 185 1.33 -10.71 -9.15
C LEU A 185 0.27 -11.76 -9.49
N PHE A 186 -0.89 -11.69 -8.85
CA PHE A 186 -2.02 -12.59 -9.09
C PHE A 186 -3.32 -12.08 -8.47
N GLU A 187 -4.43 -12.55 -9.01
CA GLU A 187 -5.76 -12.29 -8.48
C GLU A 187 -6.15 -13.36 -7.45
N VAL A 188 -7.00 -12.98 -6.48
CA VAL A 188 -7.49 -13.82 -5.40
C VAL A 188 -9.00 -13.66 -5.33
N GLY A 189 -9.73 -14.75 -5.59
CA GLY A 189 -11.19 -14.76 -5.53
C GLY A 189 -11.71 -14.55 -4.11
N ARG A 190 -12.86 -13.92 -3.99
CA ARG A 190 -13.50 -13.65 -2.69
C ARG A 190 -13.86 -14.91 -1.90
N GLU A 191 -13.99 -16.06 -2.57
CA GLU A 191 -14.20 -17.39 -1.95
C GLU A 191 -13.00 -17.86 -1.13
N SER A 192 -11.81 -17.28 -1.34
CA SER A 192 -10.60 -17.57 -0.57
C SER A 192 -10.63 -17.02 0.86
N PHE A 193 -11.72 -16.33 1.26
CA PHE A 193 -11.83 -15.65 2.56
C PHE A 193 -13.04 -16.09 3.39
N PHE A 194 -12.90 -16.01 4.70
CA PHE A 194 -13.99 -16.16 5.65
C PHE A 194 -13.99 -15.01 6.70
N PRO A 195 -15.12 -14.28 6.85
CA PRO A 195 -16.25 -14.21 5.91
C PRO A 195 -15.81 -13.76 4.50
N SER A 196 -16.54 -14.19 3.46
CA SER A 196 -16.23 -13.76 2.10
C SER A 196 -16.53 -12.27 1.91
N PRO A 197 -15.59 -11.47 1.35
CA PRO A 197 -15.85 -10.08 0.99
C PRO A 197 -16.77 -9.97 -0.23
N ASN A 198 -17.21 -8.74 -0.53
CA ASN A 198 -18.11 -8.50 -1.68
C ASN A 198 -17.39 -8.45 -3.02
N VAL A 199 -16.06 -8.33 -3.02
CA VAL A 199 -15.24 -8.11 -4.23
C VAL A 199 -13.99 -8.99 -4.17
N ASP A 200 -13.45 -9.29 -5.33
CA ASP A 200 -12.19 -10.02 -5.46
C ASP A 200 -11.01 -9.13 -5.06
N SER A 201 -9.90 -9.77 -4.75
CA SER A 201 -8.64 -9.16 -4.36
C SER A 201 -7.56 -9.41 -5.41
N ALA A 202 -6.46 -8.71 -5.28
CA ALA A 202 -5.22 -9.03 -5.97
C ALA A 202 -4.03 -8.77 -5.06
N VAL A 203 -2.99 -9.55 -5.25
CA VAL A 203 -1.68 -9.33 -4.63
C VAL A 203 -0.84 -8.51 -5.60
N ILE A 204 -0.29 -7.41 -5.09
CA ILE A 204 0.62 -6.53 -5.84
C ILE A 204 1.99 -6.51 -5.17
N ALA A 205 3.04 -6.36 -5.98
CA ALA A 205 4.37 -6.05 -5.51
C ALA A 205 4.73 -4.61 -5.88
N LEU A 206 5.29 -3.88 -4.91
CA LEU A 206 5.80 -2.53 -5.05
C LEU A 206 7.29 -2.56 -4.70
N THR A 207 8.17 -2.59 -5.70
CA THR A 207 9.62 -2.59 -5.47
C THR A 207 10.14 -1.16 -5.51
N ARG A 208 10.81 -0.71 -4.44
CA ARG A 208 11.31 0.67 -4.31
C ARG A 208 12.30 0.98 -5.42
N ARG A 209 12.14 2.16 -6.04
CA ARG A 209 13.10 2.66 -7.01
C ARG A 209 14.31 3.25 -6.29
N GLN A 210 15.49 3.07 -6.84
CA GLN A 210 16.70 3.76 -6.36
C GLN A 210 16.65 5.27 -6.69
N GLN A 211 16.00 5.62 -7.78
CA GLN A 211 15.79 7.01 -8.22
C GLN A 211 14.38 7.15 -8.81
N PRO A 212 13.72 8.29 -8.58
CA PRO A 212 12.42 8.56 -9.23
C PRO A 212 12.55 8.54 -10.76
N PRO A 213 11.49 8.17 -11.49
CA PRO A 213 11.51 8.07 -12.96
C PRO A 213 11.58 9.45 -13.65
N VAL A 214 11.38 10.52 -12.91
CA VAL A 214 11.39 11.91 -13.38
C VAL A 214 12.08 12.81 -12.35
N GLN A 215 12.69 13.89 -12.82
CA GLN A 215 13.25 14.93 -11.96
C GLN A 215 12.20 16.01 -11.68
N VAL A 216 11.99 16.31 -10.41
CA VAL A 216 11.11 17.38 -9.95
C VAL A 216 11.90 18.35 -9.07
N THR A 217 11.62 19.65 -9.20
CA THR A 217 12.28 20.71 -8.43
C THR A 217 11.97 20.59 -6.93
N ASP A 218 10.73 20.24 -6.60
CA ASP A 218 10.26 20.03 -5.23
C ASP A 218 9.23 18.90 -5.22
N ALA A 219 9.53 17.79 -4.53
CA ALA A 219 8.67 16.62 -4.49
C ALA A 219 7.33 16.90 -3.77
N GLY A 220 7.36 17.69 -2.70
CA GLY A 220 6.14 18.07 -1.97
C GLY A 220 5.19 18.88 -2.84
N TYR A 221 5.75 19.83 -3.62
CA TYR A 221 4.96 20.61 -4.56
C TYR A 221 4.46 19.77 -5.73
N PHE A 222 5.28 18.86 -6.26
CA PHE A 222 4.86 17.91 -7.28
C PHE A 222 3.62 17.12 -6.84
N PHE A 223 3.64 16.52 -5.66
CA PHE A 223 2.48 15.77 -5.15
C PHE A 223 1.28 16.67 -4.84
N ARG A 224 1.49 17.93 -4.48
CA ARG A 224 0.41 18.92 -4.35
C ARG A 224 -0.25 19.20 -5.71
N VAL A 225 0.53 19.34 -6.78
CA VAL A 225 0.03 19.50 -8.15
C VAL A 225 -0.72 18.25 -8.60
N VAL A 226 -0.16 17.07 -8.36
CA VAL A 226 -0.83 15.78 -8.65
C VAL A 226 -2.18 15.67 -7.94
N LYS A 227 -2.22 15.87 -6.62
CA LYS A 227 -3.48 15.84 -5.84
C LYS A 227 -4.50 16.86 -6.39
N GLY A 228 -4.03 18.06 -6.74
CA GLY A 228 -4.86 19.10 -7.35
C GLY A 228 -5.39 18.73 -8.73
N ALA A 229 -4.56 18.13 -9.57
CA ALA A 229 -4.94 17.67 -10.91
C ALA A 229 -6.07 16.64 -10.86
N PHE A 230 -6.00 15.68 -9.94
CA PHE A 230 -6.98 14.61 -9.78
C PHE A 230 -8.16 14.96 -8.86
N LEU A 231 -8.23 16.19 -8.32
CA LEU A 231 -9.31 16.61 -7.39
C LEU A 231 -10.71 16.48 -8.02
N GLN A 232 -10.83 16.76 -9.31
CA GLN A 232 -12.10 16.75 -10.04
C GLN A 232 -12.02 15.92 -11.31
N ARG A 233 -12.04 14.57 -11.20
CA ARG A 233 -11.86 13.63 -12.33
C ARG A 233 -12.70 13.94 -13.60
N ARG A 234 -13.92 14.48 -13.45
CA ARG A 234 -14.80 14.80 -14.59
C ARG A 234 -14.54 16.16 -15.21
N LYS A 235 -13.65 16.98 -14.66
CA LYS A 235 -13.32 18.32 -15.16
C LYS A 235 -11.99 18.32 -15.92
N THR A 236 -11.75 19.39 -16.69
CA THR A 236 -10.46 19.61 -17.33
C THR A 236 -9.39 19.88 -16.28
N LEU A 237 -8.14 19.60 -16.62
CA LEU A 237 -6.97 19.84 -15.79
C LEU A 237 -6.90 21.30 -15.31
N ALA A 238 -7.17 22.27 -16.21
CA ALA A 238 -7.22 23.70 -15.87
C ALA A 238 -8.26 24.00 -14.77
N ASN A 239 -9.44 23.40 -14.85
CA ASN A 239 -10.48 23.58 -13.82
C ASN A 239 -10.06 22.97 -12.48
N SER A 240 -9.49 21.77 -12.48
CA SER A 240 -9.04 21.10 -11.27
C SER A 240 -7.90 21.86 -10.60
N LEU A 241 -6.89 22.28 -11.34
CA LEU A 241 -5.75 23.02 -10.80
C LEU A 241 -6.13 24.44 -10.34
N ASN A 242 -7.01 25.14 -11.07
CA ASN A 242 -7.54 26.44 -10.60
C ASN A 242 -8.24 26.28 -9.24
N ALA A 243 -9.09 25.26 -9.09
CA ALA A 243 -9.78 25.01 -7.83
C ALA A 243 -8.84 24.62 -6.68
N ALA A 244 -7.79 23.85 -6.98
CA ALA A 244 -6.88 23.31 -5.97
C ALA A 244 -5.73 24.27 -5.58
N LEU A 245 -5.21 25.01 -6.56
CA LEU A 245 -4.00 25.83 -6.39
C LEU A 245 -4.28 27.35 -6.48
N GLY A 246 -5.47 27.77 -6.90
CA GLY A 246 -5.81 29.17 -7.10
C GLY A 246 -5.19 29.82 -8.33
N VAL A 247 -4.51 29.05 -9.18
CA VAL A 247 -3.85 29.60 -10.40
C VAL A 247 -4.91 29.97 -11.44
N PRO A 248 -4.89 31.19 -12.03
CA PRO A 248 -5.87 31.61 -13.02
C PRO A 248 -5.91 30.69 -14.24
N LYS A 249 -7.10 30.36 -14.75
CA LYS A 249 -7.27 29.46 -15.89
C LYS A 249 -6.55 29.92 -17.16
N ALA A 250 -6.53 31.23 -17.42
CA ALA A 250 -5.81 31.79 -18.56
C ALA A 250 -4.31 31.50 -18.50
N GLU A 251 -3.73 31.63 -17.31
CA GLU A 251 -2.32 31.31 -17.07
C GLU A 251 -2.04 29.82 -17.22
N LEU A 252 -2.91 28.94 -16.68
CA LEU A 252 -2.80 27.50 -16.87
C LEU A 252 -2.90 27.11 -18.35
N THR A 253 -3.82 27.73 -19.10
CA THR A 253 -3.98 27.45 -20.53
C THR A 253 -2.72 27.87 -21.33
N ALA A 254 -2.16 29.03 -21.06
CA ALA A 254 -0.89 29.47 -21.68
C ALA A 254 0.26 28.51 -21.33
N LEU A 255 0.35 28.09 -20.09
CA LEU A 255 1.34 27.11 -19.63
C LEU A 255 1.17 25.75 -20.33
N PHE A 256 -0.07 25.28 -20.49
CA PHE A 256 -0.32 24.01 -21.22
C PHE A 256 0.13 24.10 -22.65
N GLN A 257 -0.12 25.21 -23.32
CA GLN A 257 0.35 25.43 -24.70
C GLN A 257 1.88 25.37 -24.78
N SER A 258 2.60 26.02 -23.85
CA SER A 258 4.09 26.00 -23.84
C SER A 258 4.65 24.59 -23.56
N LEU A 259 3.91 23.73 -22.88
CA LEU A 259 4.26 22.34 -22.59
C LEU A 259 3.74 21.33 -23.63
N GLY A 260 3.09 21.79 -24.70
CA GLY A 260 2.47 20.90 -25.71
C GLY A 260 1.26 20.11 -25.20
N LEU A 261 0.61 20.58 -24.13
CA LEU A 261 -0.57 19.94 -23.57
C LEU A 261 -1.85 20.54 -24.16
N SER A 262 -2.89 19.72 -24.31
CA SER A 262 -4.19 20.21 -24.74
C SER A 262 -4.84 21.10 -23.69
N ALA A 263 -5.45 22.22 -24.09
CA ALA A 263 -6.23 23.09 -23.19
C ALA A 263 -7.43 22.37 -22.54
N THR A 264 -7.91 21.29 -23.15
CA THR A 264 -9.03 20.45 -22.67
C THR A 264 -8.54 19.18 -21.98
N ALA A 265 -7.23 18.98 -21.81
CA ALA A 265 -6.67 17.79 -21.17
C ALA A 265 -7.29 17.54 -19.80
N ARG A 266 -7.37 16.26 -19.42
CA ARG A 266 -7.70 15.81 -18.07
C ARG A 266 -6.47 15.19 -17.42
N ALA A 267 -6.46 15.12 -16.10
CA ALA A 267 -5.31 14.63 -15.34
C ALA A 267 -4.87 13.21 -15.77
N GLU A 268 -5.81 12.31 -16.00
CA GLU A 268 -5.53 10.93 -16.42
C GLU A 268 -4.88 10.79 -17.81
N GLN A 269 -4.84 11.86 -18.59
CA GLN A 269 -4.21 11.85 -19.92
C GLN A 269 -2.73 12.26 -19.89
N LEU A 270 -2.24 12.79 -18.77
CA LEU A 270 -0.84 13.20 -18.63
C LEU A 270 0.03 12.02 -18.19
N THR A 271 1.12 11.82 -18.91
CA THR A 271 2.19 10.91 -18.49
C THR A 271 2.93 11.46 -17.26
N MET A 272 3.72 10.62 -16.59
CA MET A 272 4.56 11.04 -15.47
C MET A 272 5.50 12.20 -15.85
N SER A 273 6.13 12.15 -17.03
CA SER A 273 7.02 13.21 -17.52
C SER A 273 6.29 14.53 -17.76
N GLN A 274 5.07 14.47 -18.32
CA GLN A 274 4.25 15.67 -18.54
C GLN A 274 3.77 16.27 -17.22
N MET A 275 3.40 15.44 -16.26
CA MET A 275 2.99 15.88 -14.92
C MET A 275 4.16 16.53 -14.16
N ALA A 276 5.37 15.98 -14.28
CA ALA A 276 6.58 16.55 -13.69
C ALA A 276 6.94 17.90 -14.34
N ALA A 277 6.92 17.99 -15.67
CA ALA A 277 7.18 19.24 -16.38
C ALA A 277 6.18 20.34 -15.98
N LEU A 278 4.89 19.99 -15.87
CA LEU A 278 3.86 20.92 -15.42
C LEU A 278 4.10 21.39 -13.98
N ALA A 279 4.44 20.48 -13.07
CA ALA A 279 4.71 20.82 -11.68
C ALA A 279 5.94 21.73 -11.54
N ASN A 280 7.02 21.44 -12.24
CA ASN A 280 8.23 22.26 -12.25
C ASN A 280 7.94 23.68 -12.76
N ALA A 281 7.25 23.81 -13.89
CA ALA A 281 6.90 25.11 -14.46
C ALA A 281 5.96 25.94 -13.56
N LEU A 282 5.05 25.26 -12.82
CA LEU A 282 4.21 25.93 -11.82
C LEU A 282 5.01 26.34 -10.57
N TYR A 283 6.02 25.57 -10.20
CA TYR A 283 6.90 25.89 -9.07
C TYR A 283 7.74 27.15 -9.35
N GLU A 284 8.37 27.21 -10.53
CA GLU A 284 9.16 28.36 -10.97
C GLU A 284 8.39 29.68 -11.00
N LYS A 285 7.10 29.62 -11.37
CA LYS A 285 6.23 30.81 -11.38
C LYS A 285 5.79 31.27 -9.99
N LYS A 286 5.93 30.40 -8.98
CA LYS A 286 5.57 30.73 -7.59
C LYS A 286 6.74 31.36 -6.83
N ALA A 287 7.98 31.06 -7.24
CA ALA A 287 9.21 31.65 -6.70
C ALA A 287 9.36 33.10 -7.13
#